data_83b061767e9c3e016b7c41f031a2728d
#
_entry.id   83b061767e9c3e016b7c41f031a2728d
#
_cell.length_a   1.000
_cell.length_b   1.000
_cell.length_c   1.000
_cell.angle_alpha   90.00
_cell.angle_beta   90.00
_cell.angle_gamma   90.00
#
_symmetry.space_group_name_H-M   'P 1'
#
loop_
_entity.id
_entity.type
_entity.pdbx_description
1 polymer ?
#
loop_
_entity_poly.entity_id
_entity_poly.type
_entity_poly.pdbx_seq_one_letter_code
_entity_poly.pdbx_strand_id
1 'polypeptide(L)'
;MFENFTEEVVDVAGAPTFVRHGGAGPAVVLLHGHPRTSATWHRVAPQLVSAGFTVVCPDLRGYGRSAKPAPTADHSAHSKRAAAADVAGLMTALGHESFDLVGHDRGSYVALRLAMDHPARVRRLALLDCIPISEHLARVNAEFATRWFHWFFFAQSGTPERVITADPDAWYSGDPAVMGQENYDEFRTATRDPAVVRGMLEDYRAGLTVDRALEESDRAAGAMLRMPLLALWSLRDDLEELYGDPLAIWRDWAVDVRGHGIDSGHHMAEEAPSELAAALTEFLSPAS
;
A
#
# COMPACT_ATOMS: atom_id res chain seq x y z
N MET A 1 11.91 -17.16 0.63
CA MET A 1 10.91 -16.24 1.30
C MET A 1 9.61 -17.00 1.53
N PHE A 2 8.74 -16.56 2.44
CA PHE A 2 7.36 -17.06 2.64
C PHE A 2 7.26 -18.58 2.84
N GLU A 3 8.07 -19.12 3.73
CA GLU A 3 8.01 -20.53 4.07
C GLU A 3 6.59 -20.91 4.56
N ASN A 4 6.02 -22.00 4.04
CA ASN A 4 4.65 -22.45 4.31
C ASN A 4 3.51 -21.51 3.82
N PHE A 5 3.79 -20.60 2.90
CA PHE A 5 2.76 -19.85 2.18
C PHE A 5 2.45 -20.52 0.84
N THR A 6 1.19 -20.43 0.44
CA THR A 6 0.76 -20.74 -0.93
C THR A 6 0.99 -19.53 -1.81
N GLU A 7 1.55 -19.73 -3.01
CA GLU A 7 1.62 -18.74 -4.08
C GLU A 7 0.68 -19.15 -5.20
N GLU A 8 -0.22 -18.27 -5.59
CA GLU A 8 -1.14 -18.52 -6.70
C GLU A 8 -1.56 -17.24 -7.42
N VAL A 9 -2.20 -17.41 -8.57
CA VAL A 9 -2.88 -16.32 -9.29
C VAL A 9 -4.36 -16.59 -9.26
N VAL A 10 -5.12 -15.69 -8.64
CA VAL A 10 -6.58 -15.74 -8.56
C VAL A 10 -7.16 -14.80 -9.59
N ASP A 11 -8.08 -15.30 -10.43
CA ASP A 11 -8.83 -14.42 -11.34
C ASP A 11 -9.91 -13.67 -10.55
N VAL A 12 -9.79 -12.37 -10.46
CA VAL A 12 -10.76 -11.49 -9.82
C VAL A 12 -11.49 -10.70 -10.91
N ALA A 13 -12.63 -11.20 -11.35
CA ALA A 13 -13.48 -10.56 -12.37
C ALA A 13 -12.70 -10.19 -13.66
N GLY A 14 -11.83 -11.09 -14.12
CA GLY A 14 -11.00 -10.89 -15.32
C GLY A 14 -9.68 -10.14 -15.05
N ALA A 15 -9.37 -9.83 -13.81
CA ALA A 15 -8.09 -9.27 -13.39
C ALA A 15 -7.27 -10.32 -12.63
N PRO A 16 -6.30 -11.00 -13.25
CA PRO A 16 -5.44 -11.95 -12.56
C PRO A 16 -4.65 -11.22 -11.45
N THR A 17 -4.83 -11.68 -10.22
CA THR A 17 -4.18 -11.13 -9.03
C THR A 17 -3.26 -12.18 -8.44
N PHE A 18 -1.97 -11.90 -8.43
CA PHE A 18 -0.99 -12.76 -7.76
C PHE A 18 -1.07 -12.53 -6.25
N VAL A 19 -1.01 -13.62 -5.49
CA VAL A 19 -1.13 -13.58 -4.04
C VAL A 19 -0.23 -14.63 -3.37
N ARG A 20 0.30 -14.26 -2.22
CA ARG A 20 0.90 -15.14 -1.23
C ARG A 20 0.01 -15.16 -0.01
N HIS A 21 -0.39 -16.37 0.43
CA HIS A 21 -1.23 -16.48 1.63
C HIS A 21 -0.88 -17.72 2.46
N GLY A 22 -1.08 -17.62 3.77
CA GLY A 22 -0.76 -18.71 4.70
C GLY A 22 -1.28 -18.44 6.10
N GLY A 23 -1.14 -19.45 6.96
CA GLY A 23 -1.61 -19.39 8.34
C GLY A 23 -3.05 -19.84 8.53
N ALA A 24 -3.53 -19.72 9.77
CA ALA A 24 -4.90 -20.05 10.17
C ALA A 24 -5.37 -19.08 11.24
N GLY A 25 -6.66 -18.68 11.18
CA GLY A 25 -7.26 -17.72 12.11
C GLY A 25 -7.85 -16.50 11.39
N PRO A 26 -8.05 -15.38 12.11
CA PRO A 26 -8.59 -14.17 11.51
C PRO A 26 -7.72 -13.69 10.34
N ALA A 27 -8.36 -13.35 9.22
CA ALA A 27 -7.64 -12.90 8.03
C ALA A 27 -7.13 -11.47 8.17
N VAL A 28 -5.88 -11.23 7.75
CA VAL A 28 -5.28 -9.92 7.57
C VAL A 28 -4.68 -9.80 6.18
N VAL A 29 -4.95 -8.68 5.49
CA VAL A 29 -4.39 -8.37 4.18
C VAL A 29 -3.27 -7.36 4.34
N LEU A 30 -2.12 -7.60 3.71
CA LEU A 30 -0.97 -6.71 3.71
C LEU A 30 -0.72 -6.18 2.30
N LEU A 31 -0.96 -4.89 2.09
CA LEU A 31 -0.81 -4.21 0.80
C LEU A 31 0.50 -3.45 0.75
N HIS A 32 1.34 -3.79 -0.22
CA HIS A 32 2.62 -3.14 -0.47
C HIS A 32 2.45 -1.76 -1.14
N GLY A 33 3.53 -0.99 -1.17
CA GLY A 33 3.60 0.29 -1.87
C GLY A 33 4.54 0.29 -3.08
N HIS A 34 4.86 1.50 -3.55
CA HIS A 34 5.79 1.75 -4.64
C HIS A 34 7.25 1.70 -4.14
N PRO A 35 8.18 1.16 -4.88
CA PRO A 35 8.05 0.33 -6.10
C PRO A 35 8.16 -1.17 -5.78
N ARG A 36 7.59 -1.58 -4.65
CA ARG A 36 7.68 -2.95 -4.13
C ARG A 36 6.60 -3.87 -4.70
N THR A 37 6.69 -5.14 -4.32
CA THR A 37 5.69 -6.20 -4.53
C THR A 37 5.30 -6.78 -3.18
N SER A 38 4.42 -7.78 -3.17
CA SER A 38 4.08 -8.53 -1.95
C SER A 38 5.30 -9.13 -1.24
N ALA A 39 6.43 -9.28 -1.93
CA ALA A 39 7.69 -9.79 -1.37
C ALA A 39 8.24 -8.94 -0.22
N THR A 40 7.94 -7.64 -0.17
CA THR A 40 8.35 -6.75 0.93
C THR A 40 7.92 -7.26 2.31
N TRP A 41 6.82 -8.03 2.37
CA TRP A 41 6.24 -8.56 3.60
C TRP A 41 6.88 -9.85 4.12
N HIS A 42 7.90 -10.40 3.44
CA HIS A 42 8.46 -11.71 3.72
C HIS A 42 9.00 -11.91 5.14
N ARG A 43 9.33 -10.83 5.86
CA ARG A 43 9.79 -10.88 7.25
C ARG A 43 8.68 -10.60 8.26
N VAL A 44 7.63 -9.88 7.87
CA VAL A 44 6.49 -9.53 8.73
C VAL A 44 5.40 -10.62 8.68
N ALA A 45 5.05 -11.09 7.49
CA ALA A 45 3.97 -12.04 7.30
C ALA A 45 4.14 -13.35 8.09
N PRO A 46 5.31 -14.01 8.15
CA PRO A 46 5.51 -15.20 8.98
C PRO A 46 5.34 -14.94 10.48
N GLN A 47 5.67 -13.74 10.97
CA GLN A 47 5.48 -13.39 12.37
C GLN A 47 4.00 -13.25 12.71
N LEU A 48 3.19 -12.64 11.82
CA LEU A 48 1.74 -12.58 11.98
C LEU A 48 1.08 -13.96 11.89
N VAL A 49 1.57 -14.85 11.02
CA VAL A 49 1.11 -16.25 10.99
C VAL A 49 1.43 -16.94 12.32
N SER A 50 2.62 -16.73 12.87
CA SER A 50 3.01 -17.27 14.18
C SER A 50 2.18 -16.69 15.32
N ALA A 51 1.64 -15.48 15.16
CA ALA A 51 0.71 -14.86 16.10
C ALA A 51 -0.76 -15.32 15.92
N GLY A 52 -1.02 -16.27 15.00
CA GLY A 52 -2.33 -16.91 14.83
C GLY A 52 -3.24 -16.22 13.80
N PHE A 53 -2.69 -15.49 12.85
CA PHE A 53 -3.46 -14.89 11.76
C PHE A 53 -3.37 -15.71 10.46
N THR A 54 -4.41 -15.63 9.64
CA THR A 54 -4.30 -15.92 8.21
C THR A 54 -3.82 -14.66 7.52
N VAL A 55 -2.67 -14.72 6.84
CA VAL A 55 -2.06 -13.55 6.19
C VAL A 55 -2.18 -13.67 4.69
N VAL A 56 -2.59 -12.58 4.02
CA VAL A 56 -2.79 -12.48 2.58
C VAL A 56 -2.00 -11.29 2.05
N CYS A 57 -1.02 -11.54 1.18
CA CYS A 57 -0.13 -10.55 0.59
C CYS A 57 -0.29 -10.56 -0.95
N PRO A 58 -1.20 -9.77 -1.53
CA PRO A 58 -1.30 -9.67 -2.98
C PRO A 58 -0.24 -8.73 -3.57
N ASP A 59 0.12 -8.94 -4.84
CA ASP A 59 0.66 -7.87 -5.66
C ASP A 59 -0.51 -6.97 -6.11
N LEU A 60 -0.36 -5.67 -5.96
CA LEU A 60 -1.40 -4.72 -6.36
C LEU A 60 -1.53 -4.66 -7.90
N ARG A 61 -2.71 -4.25 -8.37
CA ARG A 61 -2.97 -3.92 -9.78
C ARG A 61 -1.89 -2.98 -10.33
N GLY A 62 -1.30 -3.32 -11.46
CA GLY A 62 -0.20 -2.57 -12.07
C GLY A 62 1.20 -2.97 -11.58
N TYR A 63 1.31 -3.75 -10.51
CA TYR A 63 2.56 -4.13 -9.87
C TYR A 63 2.87 -5.63 -10.03
N GLY A 64 4.13 -5.99 -9.86
CA GLY A 64 4.61 -7.35 -9.73
C GLY A 64 4.03 -8.30 -10.79
N ARG A 65 3.44 -9.40 -10.32
CA ARG A 65 2.83 -10.46 -11.15
C ARG A 65 1.32 -10.29 -11.39
N SER A 66 0.69 -9.27 -10.79
CA SER A 66 -0.74 -9.01 -10.96
C SER A 66 -1.07 -8.32 -12.29
N ALA A 67 -2.37 -8.18 -12.58
CA ALA A 67 -2.89 -7.57 -13.80
C ALA A 67 -2.31 -6.18 -14.07
N LYS A 68 -2.00 -5.90 -15.32
CA LYS A 68 -1.53 -4.61 -15.83
C LYS A 68 -2.49 -4.12 -16.91
N PRO A 69 -3.67 -3.61 -16.51
CA PRO A 69 -4.67 -3.16 -17.47
C PRO A 69 -4.13 -2.05 -18.36
N ALA A 70 -4.72 -1.92 -19.54
CA ALA A 70 -4.44 -0.78 -20.40
C ALA A 70 -4.86 0.53 -19.70
N PRO A 71 -4.08 1.61 -19.81
CA PRO A 71 -4.46 2.91 -19.28
C PRO A 71 -5.79 3.40 -19.88
N THR A 72 -6.60 4.06 -19.05
CA THR A 72 -7.78 4.81 -19.50
C THR A 72 -7.46 6.30 -19.55
N ALA A 73 -8.21 7.06 -20.34
CA ALA A 73 -7.96 8.50 -20.50
C ALA A 73 -8.10 9.29 -19.18
N ASP A 74 -8.90 8.79 -18.26
CA ASP A 74 -9.14 9.35 -16.92
C ASP A 74 -8.30 8.67 -15.83
N HIS A 75 -7.41 7.73 -16.19
CA HIS A 75 -6.59 6.91 -15.30
C HIS A 75 -7.37 5.98 -14.35
N SER A 76 -8.70 5.88 -14.47
CA SER A 76 -9.56 5.10 -13.56
C SER A 76 -9.21 3.61 -13.50
N ALA A 77 -8.65 3.03 -14.57
CA ALA A 77 -8.20 1.65 -14.60
C ALA A 77 -7.10 1.33 -13.58
N HIS A 78 -6.36 2.33 -13.10
CA HIS A 78 -5.31 2.21 -12.08
C HIS A 78 -5.63 2.98 -10.80
N SER A 79 -6.91 3.39 -10.61
CA SER A 79 -7.35 4.08 -9.41
C SER A 79 -7.28 3.18 -8.16
N LYS A 80 -7.20 3.82 -7.00
CA LYS A 80 -7.27 3.13 -5.71
C LYS A 80 -8.59 2.37 -5.55
N ARG A 81 -9.68 2.89 -6.14
CA ARG A 81 -10.98 2.20 -6.17
C ARG A 81 -10.93 0.91 -7.00
N ALA A 82 -10.27 0.92 -8.15
CA ALA A 82 -10.10 -0.28 -8.96
C ALA A 82 -9.23 -1.33 -8.25
N ALA A 83 -8.12 -0.91 -7.65
CA ALA A 83 -7.25 -1.78 -6.86
C ALA A 83 -7.97 -2.32 -5.59
N ALA A 84 -8.76 -1.49 -4.91
CA ALA A 84 -9.57 -1.89 -3.76
C ALA A 84 -10.62 -2.95 -4.13
N ALA A 85 -11.24 -2.82 -5.30
CA ALA A 85 -12.18 -3.81 -5.82
C ALA A 85 -11.49 -5.17 -6.09
N ASP A 86 -10.27 -5.17 -6.63
CA ASP A 86 -9.48 -6.41 -6.80
C ASP A 86 -9.19 -7.07 -5.46
N VAL A 87 -8.75 -6.29 -4.46
CA VAL A 87 -8.47 -6.82 -3.11
C VAL A 87 -9.74 -7.37 -2.46
N ALA A 88 -10.86 -6.66 -2.56
CA ALA A 88 -12.15 -7.12 -2.03
C ALA A 88 -12.60 -8.43 -2.72
N GLY A 89 -12.47 -8.50 -4.04
CA GLY A 89 -12.79 -9.69 -4.82
C GLY A 89 -11.87 -10.88 -4.49
N LEU A 90 -10.57 -10.63 -4.36
CA LEU A 90 -9.59 -11.64 -3.94
C LEU A 90 -9.97 -12.25 -2.59
N MET A 91 -10.27 -11.40 -1.60
CA MET A 91 -10.65 -11.87 -0.26
C MET A 91 -11.93 -12.69 -0.28
N THR A 92 -12.90 -12.35 -1.12
CA THR A 92 -14.10 -13.17 -1.34
C THR A 92 -13.75 -14.51 -1.98
N ALA A 93 -12.88 -14.54 -2.99
CA ALA A 93 -12.45 -15.77 -3.65
C ALA A 93 -11.70 -16.72 -2.68
N LEU A 94 -10.95 -16.15 -1.73
CA LEU A 94 -10.26 -16.89 -0.68
C LEU A 94 -11.18 -17.27 0.52
N GLY A 95 -12.47 -16.90 0.48
CA GLY A 95 -13.45 -17.27 1.51
C GLY A 95 -13.49 -16.32 2.72
N HIS A 96 -12.95 -15.11 2.61
CA HIS A 96 -12.90 -14.13 3.70
C HIS A 96 -13.87 -12.97 3.47
N GLU A 97 -15.04 -13.01 4.11
CA GLU A 97 -16.06 -11.97 4.03
C GLU A 97 -15.66 -10.68 4.78
N SER A 98 -14.93 -10.81 5.89
CA SER A 98 -14.38 -9.69 6.65
C SER A 98 -12.94 -9.98 7.07
N PHE A 99 -12.12 -8.95 7.14
CA PHE A 99 -10.69 -9.05 7.37
C PHE A 99 -10.14 -7.80 8.04
N ASP A 100 -8.96 -7.90 8.61
CA ASP A 100 -8.16 -6.76 9.00
C ASP A 100 -7.29 -6.33 7.80
N LEU A 101 -6.98 -5.03 7.71
CA LEU A 101 -6.36 -4.48 6.52
C LEU A 101 -5.17 -3.61 6.90
N VAL A 102 -4.03 -3.88 6.30
CA VAL A 102 -2.79 -3.13 6.47
C VAL A 102 -2.33 -2.64 5.10
N GLY A 103 -2.02 -1.38 4.98
CA GLY A 103 -1.43 -0.81 3.77
C GLY A 103 -0.16 -0.03 4.09
N HIS A 104 0.83 -0.09 3.20
CA HIS A 104 2.03 0.71 3.25
C HIS A 104 2.15 1.58 1.99
N ASP A 105 2.51 2.86 2.13
CA ASP A 105 2.69 3.80 1.01
C ASP A 105 1.49 3.80 0.04
N ARG A 106 1.67 3.46 -1.24
CA ARG A 106 0.58 3.35 -2.24
C ARG A 106 -0.49 2.34 -1.82
N GLY A 107 -0.09 1.27 -1.12
CA GLY A 107 -1.02 0.30 -0.53
C GLY A 107 -1.90 0.88 0.57
N SER A 108 -1.43 1.89 1.29
CA SER A 108 -2.23 2.61 2.28
C SER A 108 -3.41 3.35 1.65
N TYR A 109 -3.21 3.96 0.48
CA TYR A 109 -4.30 4.63 -0.23
C TYR A 109 -5.33 3.65 -0.79
N VAL A 110 -4.88 2.46 -1.22
CA VAL A 110 -5.79 1.35 -1.60
C VAL A 110 -6.58 0.88 -0.39
N ALA A 111 -5.91 0.71 0.76
CA ALA A 111 -6.54 0.30 2.01
C ALA A 111 -7.56 1.33 2.51
N LEU A 112 -7.21 2.63 2.47
CA LEU A 112 -8.13 3.71 2.78
C LEU A 112 -9.38 3.63 1.88
N ARG A 113 -9.19 3.52 0.56
CA ARG A 113 -10.31 3.46 -0.38
C ARG A 113 -11.18 2.23 -0.17
N LEU A 114 -10.58 1.07 0.11
CA LEU A 114 -11.33 -0.15 0.42
C LEU A 114 -12.17 0.00 1.69
N ALA A 115 -11.59 0.59 2.74
CA ALA A 115 -12.27 0.81 4.00
C ALA A 115 -13.42 1.83 3.86
N MET A 116 -13.27 2.85 3.01
CA MET A 116 -14.34 3.82 2.72
C MET A 116 -15.46 3.21 1.88
N ASP A 117 -15.13 2.43 0.84
CA ASP A 117 -16.14 1.84 -0.06
C ASP A 117 -16.81 0.58 0.54
N HIS A 118 -16.12 -0.17 1.41
CA HIS A 118 -16.59 -1.44 1.97
C HIS A 118 -16.40 -1.50 3.51
N PRO A 119 -16.94 -0.53 4.28
CA PRO A 119 -16.67 -0.43 5.72
C PRO A 119 -17.11 -1.65 6.53
N ALA A 120 -18.11 -2.39 6.07
CA ALA A 120 -18.57 -3.62 6.73
C ALA A 120 -17.60 -4.79 6.60
N ARG A 121 -16.65 -4.74 5.66
CA ARG A 121 -15.67 -5.79 5.42
C ARG A 121 -14.37 -5.61 6.20
N VAL A 122 -14.05 -4.38 6.61
CA VAL A 122 -12.79 -4.04 7.31
C VAL A 122 -13.04 -3.93 8.80
N ARG A 123 -12.49 -4.87 9.59
CA ARG A 123 -12.62 -4.88 11.04
C ARG A 123 -11.71 -3.86 11.72
N ARG A 124 -10.45 -3.79 11.26
CA ARG A 124 -9.41 -2.86 11.72
C ARG A 124 -8.56 -2.44 10.54
N LEU A 125 -8.08 -1.21 10.56
CA LEU A 125 -7.28 -0.63 9.49
C LEU A 125 -5.94 -0.14 10.05
N ALA A 126 -4.82 -0.57 9.47
CA ALA A 126 -3.50 0.00 9.75
C ALA A 126 -2.92 0.64 8.50
N LEU A 127 -2.50 1.89 8.59
CA LEU A 127 -1.93 2.66 7.49
C LEU A 127 -0.51 3.09 7.85
N LEU A 128 0.43 2.74 6.98
CA LEU A 128 1.86 2.85 7.23
C LEU A 128 2.47 3.91 6.31
N ASP A 129 3.11 4.88 6.93
CA ASP A 129 3.90 5.95 6.32
C ASP A 129 3.16 6.73 5.23
N CYS A 130 1.97 7.21 5.57
CA CYS A 130 1.15 8.01 4.68
C CYS A 130 0.17 8.93 5.43
N ILE A 131 -0.35 9.91 4.72
CA ILE A 131 -1.61 10.61 4.98
C ILE A 131 -2.45 10.55 3.71
N PRO A 132 -3.75 10.90 3.70
CA PRO A 132 -4.56 10.85 2.47
C PRO A 132 -3.96 11.68 1.33
N ILE A 133 -4.14 11.23 0.09
CA ILE A 133 -3.59 11.92 -1.11
C ILE A 133 -4.05 13.38 -1.18
N SER A 134 -5.33 13.63 -0.92
CA SER A 134 -5.89 14.98 -0.90
C SER A 134 -5.25 15.88 0.15
N GLU A 135 -4.87 15.32 1.31
CA GLU A 135 -4.18 16.04 2.38
C GLU A 135 -2.73 16.37 2.02
N HIS A 136 -2.03 15.45 1.33
CA HIS A 136 -0.72 15.74 0.74
C HIS A 136 -0.80 16.91 -0.23
N LEU A 137 -1.73 16.82 -1.20
CA LEU A 137 -1.84 17.80 -2.27
C LEU A 137 -2.36 19.17 -1.80
N ALA A 138 -3.16 19.21 -0.73
CA ALA A 138 -3.59 20.47 -0.12
C ALA A 138 -2.46 21.21 0.61
N ARG A 139 -1.37 20.50 0.95
CA ARG A 139 -0.20 21.04 1.68
C ARG A 139 1.05 21.17 0.82
N VAL A 140 0.93 21.04 -0.50
CA VAL A 140 2.07 21.19 -1.41
C VAL A 140 2.73 22.55 -1.24
N ASN A 141 4.02 22.52 -1.03
CA ASN A 141 4.90 23.68 -0.96
C ASN A 141 6.25 23.37 -1.64
N ALA A 142 7.21 24.27 -1.56
CA ALA A 142 8.53 24.08 -2.18
C ALA A 142 9.29 22.88 -1.56
N GLU A 143 9.14 22.65 -0.28
CA GLU A 143 9.79 21.52 0.42
C GLU A 143 9.21 20.19 -0.04
N PHE A 144 7.88 20.02 -0.05
CA PHE A 144 7.21 18.85 -0.63
C PHE A 144 7.64 18.61 -2.08
N ALA A 145 7.60 19.68 -2.91
CA ALA A 145 7.97 19.55 -4.33
C ALA A 145 9.45 19.19 -4.54
N THR A 146 10.33 19.50 -3.59
CA THR A 146 11.73 19.11 -3.63
C THR A 146 11.95 17.66 -3.20
N ARG A 147 11.33 17.24 -2.11
CA ARG A 147 11.48 15.89 -1.55
C ARG A 147 10.70 14.85 -2.36
N TRP A 148 9.46 15.17 -2.74
CA TRP A 148 8.52 14.28 -3.41
C TRP A 148 8.25 14.70 -4.86
N PHE A 149 9.26 15.26 -5.54
CA PHE A 149 9.16 15.69 -6.94
C PHE A 149 8.65 14.58 -7.87
N HIS A 150 8.93 13.33 -7.53
CA HIS A 150 8.50 12.16 -8.29
C HIS A 150 6.99 12.09 -8.48
N TRP A 151 6.17 12.59 -7.55
CA TRP A 151 4.71 12.64 -7.72
C TRP A 151 4.33 13.43 -8.99
N PHE A 152 4.96 14.57 -9.21
CA PHE A 152 4.69 15.43 -10.36
C PHE A 152 5.40 14.94 -11.62
N PHE A 153 6.59 14.37 -11.48
CA PHE A 153 7.31 13.78 -12.60
C PHE A 153 6.56 12.56 -13.14
N PHE A 154 6.11 11.64 -12.30
CA PHE A 154 5.35 10.45 -12.70
C PHE A 154 4.00 10.78 -13.35
N ALA A 155 3.43 11.93 -13.01
CA ALA A 155 2.20 12.42 -13.62
C ALA A 155 2.36 12.84 -15.10
N GLN A 156 3.61 13.10 -15.54
CA GLN A 156 3.86 13.49 -16.91
C GLN A 156 3.65 12.32 -17.88
N SER A 157 3.21 12.62 -19.12
CA SER A 157 3.00 11.61 -20.14
C SER A 157 4.28 11.29 -20.90
N GLY A 158 4.62 10.02 -21.03
CA GLY A 158 5.64 9.47 -21.91
C GLY A 158 7.10 9.73 -21.50
N THR A 159 7.41 10.81 -20.81
CA THR A 159 8.79 11.12 -20.37
C THR A 159 9.24 10.21 -19.23
N PRO A 160 8.46 10.00 -18.16
CA PRO A 160 8.84 9.10 -17.07
C PRO A 160 9.09 7.67 -17.55
N GLU A 161 8.22 7.14 -18.41
CA GLU A 161 8.39 5.80 -18.96
C GLU A 161 9.74 5.65 -19.68
N ARG A 162 10.09 6.62 -20.53
CA ARG A 162 11.35 6.58 -21.29
C ARG A 162 12.57 6.70 -20.39
N VAL A 163 12.53 7.58 -19.40
CA VAL A 163 13.65 7.81 -18.47
C VAL A 163 13.88 6.58 -17.60
N ILE A 164 12.80 6.05 -16.99
CA ILE A 164 12.90 4.93 -16.06
C ILE A 164 13.28 3.65 -16.79
N THR A 165 12.68 3.36 -17.95
CA THR A 165 12.99 2.14 -18.70
C THR A 165 14.37 2.16 -19.37
N ALA A 166 14.95 3.35 -19.58
CA ALA A 166 16.32 3.47 -20.11
C ALA A 166 17.37 3.04 -19.06
N ASP A 167 17.16 3.35 -17.79
CA ASP A 167 18.01 2.93 -16.68
C ASP A 167 17.19 2.79 -15.39
N PRO A 168 16.48 1.64 -15.23
CA PRO A 168 15.68 1.42 -14.03
C PRO A 168 16.50 1.43 -12.73
N ASP A 169 17.75 1.06 -12.79
CA ASP A 169 18.65 0.95 -11.64
C ASP A 169 19.17 2.31 -11.16
N ALA A 170 19.27 3.28 -12.06
CA ALA A 170 19.56 4.66 -11.68
C ALA A 170 18.36 5.34 -11.03
N TRP A 171 17.14 4.86 -11.34
CA TRP A 171 15.91 5.42 -10.78
C TRP A 171 15.44 4.69 -9.53
N TYR A 172 15.40 3.36 -9.56
CA TYR A 172 14.95 2.51 -8.46
C TYR A 172 16.12 1.85 -7.77
N SER A 173 16.53 2.38 -6.65
CA SER A 173 17.57 1.80 -5.80
C SER A 173 17.00 0.81 -4.79
N GLY A 174 17.80 -0.15 -4.38
CA GLY A 174 17.51 -1.10 -3.30
C GLY A 174 18.81 -1.69 -2.77
N ASP A 175 18.78 -2.10 -1.51
CA ASP A 175 19.93 -2.76 -0.86
C ASP A 175 19.54 -4.20 -0.50
N PRO A 176 20.15 -5.22 -1.12
CA PRO A 176 19.88 -6.62 -0.82
C PRO A 176 20.22 -7.00 0.63
N ALA A 177 21.11 -6.25 1.31
CA ALA A 177 21.39 -6.48 2.73
C ALA A 177 20.21 -6.11 3.62
N VAL A 178 19.46 -5.06 3.25
CA VAL A 178 18.24 -4.61 3.95
C VAL A 178 17.04 -5.42 3.50
N MET A 179 16.85 -5.55 2.18
CA MET A 179 15.68 -6.19 1.59
C MET A 179 15.67 -7.73 1.76
N GLY A 180 16.85 -8.34 1.85
CA GLY A 180 17.03 -9.78 1.62
C GLY A 180 17.09 -10.11 0.13
N GLN A 181 17.97 -11.03 -0.25
CA GLN A 181 18.33 -11.29 -1.65
C GLN A 181 17.13 -11.63 -2.53
N GLU A 182 16.26 -12.54 -2.10
CA GLU A 182 15.11 -12.97 -2.91
C GLU A 182 14.09 -11.84 -3.14
N ASN A 183 13.82 -11.00 -2.11
CA ASN A 183 12.96 -9.81 -2.26
C ASN A 183 13.60 -8.78 -3.21
N TYR A 184 14.90 -8.57 -3.08
CA TYR A 184 15.65 -7.68 -3.97
C TYR A 184 15.60 -8.16 -5.43
N ASP A 185 15.77 -9.46 -5.69
CA ASP A 185 15.73 -10.02 -7.04
C ASP A 185 14.33 -9.89 -7.67
N GLU A 186 13.28 -10.07 -6.87
CA GLU A 186 11.90 -9.86 -7.33
C GLU A 186 11.63 -8.38 -7.62
N PHE A 187 12.04 -7.49 -6.73
CA PHE A 187 11.98 -6.05 -6.93
C PHE A 187 12.70 -5.63 -8.22
N ARG A 188 13.92 -6.12 -8.46
CA ARG A 188 14.69 -5.85 -9.68
C ARG A 188 14.00 -6.36 -10.93
N THR A 189 13.38 -7.52 -10.86
CA THR A 189 12.62 -8.09 -11.96
C THR A 189 11.40 -7.22 -12.27
N ALA A 190 10.65 -6.81 -11.26
CA ALA A 190 9.47 -5.97 -11.42
C ALA A 190 9.79 -4.58 -11.99
N THR A 191 10.81 -3.90 -11.45
CA THR A 191 11.16 -2.54 -11.88
C THR A 191 11.78 -2.46 -13.27
N ARG A 192 12.22 -3.60 -13.84
CA ARG A 192 12.72 -3.71 -15.23
C ARG A 192 11.65 -4.11 -16.24
N ASP A 193 10.46 -4.48 -15.80
CA ASP A 193 9.34 -4.75 -16.70
C ASP A 193 8.66 -3.44 -17.11
N PRO A 194 8.69 -3.04 -18.41
CA PRO A 194 8.04 -1.80 -18.86
C PRO A 194 6.52 -1.77 -18.60
N ALA A 195 5.86 -2.93 -18.49
CA ALA A 195 4.44 -2.98 -18.16
C ALA A 195 4.19 -2.66 -16.68
N VAL A 196 5.07 -3.12 -15.79
CA VAL A 196 5.05 -2.76 -14.36
C VAL A 196 5.38 -1.28 -14.19
N VAL A 197 6.42 -0.77 -14.83
CA VAL A 197 6.78 0.66 -14.78
C VAL A 197 5.58 1.51 -15.20
N ARG A 198 4.91 1.17 -16.30
CA ARG A 198 3.71 1.87 -16.74
C ARG A 198 2.58 1.80 -15.72
N GLY A 199 2.33 0.62 -15.15
CA GLY A 199 1.32 0.43 -14.10
C GLY A 199 1.58 1.31 -12.88
N MET A 200 2.84 1.36 -12.42
CA MET A 200 3.26 2.23 -11.32
C MET A 200 3.02 3.72 -11.63
N LEU A 201 3.35 4.18 -12.85
CA LEU A 201 3.13 5.56 -13.27
C LEU A 201 1.65 5.91 -13.37
N GLU A 202 0.83 5.00 -13.89
CA GLU A 202 -0.63 5.18 -13.97
C GLU A 202 -1.28 5.26 -12.56
N ASP A 203 -0.76 4.53 -11.59
CA ASP A 203 -1.18 4.61 -10.19
C ASP A 203 -0.96 6.03 -9.61
N TYR A 204 0.16 6.68 -9.93
CA TYR A 204 0.39 8.08 -9.55
C TYR A 204 -0.51 9.05 -10.31
N ARG A 205 -0.75 8.84 -11.60
CA ARG A 205 -1.67 9.66 -12.42
C ARG A 205 -3.10 9.60 -11.88
N ALA A 206 -3.57 8.39 -11.56
CA ALA A 206 -4.85 8.21 -10.89
C ALA A 206 -4.89 8.93 -9.53
N GLY A 207 -3.80 8.84 -8.76
CA GLY A 207 -3.65 9.52 -7.47
C GLY A 207 -3.86 11.03 -7.56
N LEU A 208 -3.24 11.67 -8.55
CA LEU A 208 -3.34 13.13 -8.74
C LEU A 208 -4.68 13.57 -9.37
N THR A 209 -5.50 12.64 -9.85
CA THR A 209 -6.75 12.92 -10.58
C THR A 209 -7.96 12.31 -9.88
N VAL A 210 -8.37 11.12 -10.29
CA VAL A 210 -9.62 10.50 -9.83
C VAL A 210 -9.62 10.14 -8.36
N ASP A 211 -8.49 9.70 -7.80
CA ASP A 211 -8.41 9.32 -6.39
C ASP A 211 -8.49 10.55 -5.49
N ARG A 212 -7.75 11.62 -5.84
CA ARG A 212 -7.86 12.92 -5.17
C ARG A 212 -9.30 13.44 -5.18
N ALA A 213 -9.95 13.44 -6.35
CA ALA A 213 -11.33 13.91 -6.47
C ALA A 213 -12.31 13.11 -5.61
N LEU A 214 -12.10 11.79 -5.48
CA LEU A 214 -12.88 10.93 -4.60
C LEU A 214 -12.68 11.27 -3.12
N GLU A 215 -11.43 11.45 -2.68
CA GLU A 215 -11.13 11.82 -1.30
C GLU A 215 -11.71 13.20 -0.95
N GLU A 216 -11.59 14.20 -1.85
CA GLU A 216 -12.18 15.52 -1.69
C GLU A 216 -13.71 15.44 -1.58
N SER A 217 -14.36 14.57 -2.37
CA SER A 217 -15.80 14.32 -2.30
C SER A 217 -16.21 13.66 -0.98
N ASP A 218 -15.48 12.67 -0.50
CA ASP A 218 -15.71 12.01 0.79
C ASP A 218 -15.59 13.02 1.95
N ARG A 219 -14.58 13.89 1.93
CA ARG A 219 -14.41 14.96 2.92
C ARG A 219 -15.58 15.94 2.89
N ALA A 220 -16.00 16.37 1.71
CA ALA A 220 -17.13 17.29 1.55
C ALA A 220 -18.46 16.67 2.04
N ALA A 221 -18.60 15.35 1.93
CA ALA A 221 -19.74 14.60 2.45
C ALA A 221 -19.66 14.32 3.97
N GLY A 222 -18.56 14.66 4.64
CA GLY A 222 -18.33 14.34 6.05
C GLY A 222 -18.13 12.83 6.31
N ALA A 223 -17.69 12.08 5.31
CA ALA A 223 -17.43 10.65 5.46
C ALA A 223 -16.25 10.40 6.39
N MET A 224 -16.41 9.42 7.29
CA MET A 224 -15.43 9.06 8.31
C MET A 224 -15.25 7.55 8.37
N LEU A 225 -14.01 7.09 8.53
CA LEU A 225 -13.69 5.71 8.91
C LEU A 225 -14.25 5.43 10.31
N ARG A 226 -14.97 4.32 10.46
CA ARG A 226 -15.61 3.97 11.74
C ARG A 226 -14.97 2.79 12.45
N MET A 227 -14.15 2.01 11.74
CA MET A 227 -13.31 0.98 12.33
C MET A 227 -12.10 1.63 13.03
N PRO A 228 -11.50 0.95 14.03
CA PRO A 228 -10.24 1.41 14.62
C PRO A 228 -9.16 1.59 13.56
N LEU A 229 -8.45 2.71 13.61
CA LEU A 229 -7.32 3.07 12.75
C LEU A 229 -6.04 3.12 13.56
N LEU A 230 -5.02 2.36 13.11
CA LEU A 230 -3.64 2.49 13.53
C LEU A 230 -2.85 3.22 12.43
N ALA A 231 -2.29 4.38 12.72
CA ALA A 231 -1.38 5.08 11.82
C ALA A 231 0.05 4.93 12.37
N LEU A 232 0.93 4.32 11.58
CA LEU A 232 2.36 4.21 11.90
C LEU A 232 3.16 5.00 10.86
N TRP A 233 4.23 5.65 11.28
CA TRP A 233 5.11 6.38 10.36
C TRP A 233 6.57 6.17 10.68
N SER A 234 7.43 6.41 9.68
CA SER A 234 8.87 6.28 9.79
C SER A 234 9.47 7.49 10.49
N LEU A 235 10.25 7.25 11.56
CA LEU A 235 10.96 8.31 12.28
C LEU A 235 12.23 8.82 11.56
N ARG A 236 12.68 8.08 10.54
CA ARG A 236 13.86 8.43 9.71
C ARG A 236 13.49 8.83 8.29
N ASP A 237 12.20 9.03 8.01
CA ASP A 237 11.67 9.61 6.78
C ASP A 237 11.06 10.99 7.07
N ASP A 238 10.41 11.59 6.12
CA ASP A 238 10.10 13.02 6.13
C ASP A 238 8.64 13.38 6.49
N LEU A 239 7.81 12.40 6.89
CA LEU A 239 6.38 12.64 7.12
C LEU A 239 6.13 13.64 8.28
N GLU A 240 6.85 13.51 9.41
CA GLU A 240 6.75 14.46 10.52
C GLU A 240 7.32 15.83 10.18
N GLU A 241 8.40 15.89 9.39
CA GLU A 241 9.00 17.15 8.96
C GLU A 241 8.06 17.93 8.04
N LEU A 242 7.35 17.24 7.13
CA LEU A 242 6.44 17.85 6.17
C LEU A 242 5.10 18.26 6.79
N TYR A 243 4.58 17.49 7.76
CA TYR A 243 3.19 17.63 8.20
C TYR A 243 3.00 17.83 9.71
N GLY A 244 4.05 17.72 10.52
CA GLY A 244 3.95 17.72 11.97
C GLY A 244 3.36 16.40 12.48
N ASP A 245 2.31 16.47 13.33
CA ASP A 245 1.66 15.29 13.88
C ASP A 245 0.74 14.59 12.84
N PRO A 246 1.12 13.43 12.28
CA PRO A 246 0.28 12.71 11.34
C PRO A 246 -1.09 12.31 11.92
N LEU A 247 -1.17 12.06 13.25
CA LEU A 247 -2.42 11.72 13.91
C LEU A 247 -3.42 12.88 13.89
N ALA A 248 -2.95 14.13 13.89
CA ALA A 248 -3.84 15.29 13.79
C ALA A 248 -4.61 15.25 12.47
N ILE A 249 -3.94 14.86 11.37
CA ILE A 249 -4.58 14.73 10.06
C ILE A 249 -5.55 13.54 10.05
N TRP A 250 -5.13 12.38 10.58
CA TRP A 250 -5.98 11.19 10.58
C TRP A 250 -7.23 11.32 11.46
N ARG A 251 -7.19 12.13 12.54
CA ARG A 251 -8.39 12.44 13.36
C ARG A 251 -9.50 13.16 12.58
N ASP A 252 -9.15 13.79 11.47
CA ASP A 252 -10.15 14.37 10.55
C ASP A 252 -10.79 13.33 9.63
N TRP A 253 -10.26 12.10 9.56
CA TRP A 253 -10.69 11.03 8.66
C TRP A 253 -11.28 9.83 9.39
N ALA A 254 -10.99 9.65 10.68
CA ALA A 254 -11.41 8.49 11.43
C ALA A 254 -11.86 8.86 12.86
N VAL A 255 -12.84 8.12 13.38
CA VAL A 255 -13.42 8.36 14.72
C VAL A 255 -12.56 7.77 15.86
N ASP A 256 -11.80 6.71 15.59
CA ASP A 256 -10.92 6.02 16.54
C ASP A 256 -9.54 5.88 15.90
N VAL A 257 -8.60 6.74 16.31
CA VAL A 257 -7.25 6.85 15.76
C VAL A 257 -6.23 6.70 16.86
N ARG A 258 -5.27 5.79 16.66
CA ARG A 258 -4.06 5.69 17.45
C ARG A 258 -2.86 5.46 16.56
N GLY A 259 -1.65 5.69 17.06
CA GLY A 259 -0.43 5.47 16.27
C GLY A 259 0.79 6.04 16.95
N HIS A 260 1.93 5.74 16.34
CA HIS A 260 3.25 6.21 16.78
C HIS A 260 4.27 6.02 15.64
N GLY A 261 5.41 6.66 15.79
CA GLY A 261 6.55 6.47 14.89
C GLY A 261 7.27 5.15 15.13
N ILE A 262 7.80 4.55 14.07
CA ILE A 262 8.67 3.37 14.05
C ILE A 262 10.09 3.83 13.71
N ASP A 263 11.11 3.33 14.41
CA ASP A 263 12.52 3.64 14.09
C ASP A 263 12.99 2.93 12.81
N SER A 264 12.51 3.43 11.69
CA SER A 264 12.82 2.93 10.33
C SER A 264 12.88 4.08 9.34
N GLY A 265 13.41 3.83 8.15
CA GLY A 265 13.11 4.62 6.96
C GLY A 265 11.77 4.19 6.37
N HIS A 266 11.48 4.65 5.15
CA HIS A 266 10.19 4.47 4.47
C HIS A 266 9.75 3.00 4.37
N HIS A 267 10.66 2.07 4.12
CA HIS A 267 10.32 0.66 3.92
C HIS A 267 10.31 -0.14 5.25
N MET A 268 9.41 0.21 6.17
CA MET A 268 9.29 -0.36 7.52
C MET A 268 9.31 -1.89 7.56
N ALA A 269 8.65 -2.57 6.62
CA ALA A 269 8.59 -4.04 6.57
C ALA A 269 9.95 -4.68 6.29
N GLU A 270 10.87 -3.95 5.65
CA GLU A 270 12.22 -4.38 5.33
C GLU A 270 13.21 -3.95 6.42
N GLU A 271 13.06 -2.74 6.96
CA GLU A 271 14.03 -2.09 7.85
C GLU A 271 13.77 -2.37 9.34
N ALA A 272 12.50 -2.47 9.76
CA ALA A 272 12.10 -2.74 11.15
C ALA A 272 11.02 -3.83 11.26
N PRO A 273 11.21 -5.02 10.64
CA PRO A 273 10.16 -6.03 10.51
C PRO A 273 9.62 -6.54 11.85
N SER A 274 10.46 -6.66 12.87
CA SER A 274 10.05 -7.19 14.18
C SER A 274 9.23 -6.16 14.96
N GLU A 275 9.62 -4.89 14.94
CA GLU A 275 8.90 -3.81 15.60
C GLU A 275 7.53 -3.61 14.94
N LEU A 276 7.51 -3.57 13.61
CA LEU A 276 6.27 -3.47 12.83
C LEU A 276 5.33 -4.67 13.10
N ALA A 277 5.86 -5.91 13.09
CA ALA A 277 5.06 -7.08 13.36
C ALA A 277 4.48 -7.08 14.78
N ALA A 278 5.24 -6.61 15.78
CA ALA A 278 4.77 -6.48 17.15
C ALA A 278 3.64 -5.45 17.27
N ALA A 279 3.80 -4.26 16.69
CA ALA A 279 2.78 -3.22 16.68
C ALA A 279 1.49 -3.68 15.98
N LEU A 280 1.62 -4.35 14.83
CA LEU A 280 0.48 -4.92 14.12
C LEU A 280 -0.19 -6.03 14.93
N THR A 281 0.56 -6.94 15.54
CA THR A 281 0.01 -8.04 16.36
C THR A 281 -0.79 -7.50 17.54
N GLU A 282 -0.27 -6.50 18.24
CA GLU A 282 -0.97 -5.84 19.34
C GLU A 282 -2.28 -5.20 18.88
N PHE A 283 -2.24 -4.49 17.77
CA PHE A 283 -3.40 -3.80 17.23
C PHE A 283 -4.48 -4.76 16.71
N LEU A 284 -4.08 -5.82 16.01
CA LEU A 284 -4.97 -6.76 15.33
C LEU A 284 -5.55 -7.82 16.28
N SER A 285 -4.94 -8.04 17.45
CA SER A 285 -5.47 -8.96 18.44
C SER A 285 -6.78 -8.43 19.06
N PRO A 286 -7.74 -9.30 19.39
CA PRO A 286 -8.93 -8.89 20.14
C PRO A 286 -8.52 -8.23 21.46
N ALA A 287 -9.24 -7.18 21.86
CA ALA A 287 -9.10 -6.65 23.22
C ALA A 287 -9.42 -7.76 24.23
N SER A 288 -8.50 -7.99 25.16
CA SER A 288 -8.63 -8.98 26.24
C SER A 288 -9.77 -8.64 27.18
#